data_6a951f57cb2d44ca0d801fc3b4919161
#
_entry.id   6a951f57cb2d44ca0d801fc3b4919161
#
_cell.length_a   1.000
_cell.length_b   1.000
_cell.length_c   1.000
_cell.angle_alpha   90.00
_cell.angle_beta   90.00
_cell.angle_gamma   90.00
#
_symmetry.space_group_name_H-M   'P 1'
#
loop_
_entity.id
_entity.type
_entity.pdbx_description
1 polymer ?
#
loop_
_entity_poly.entity_id
_entity_poly.type
_entity_poly.pdbx_seq_one_letter_code
_entity_poly.pdbx_strand_id
1 'polypeptide(L)'
;MKEKFKSWAFSKEHGKCDVITLIIYLLGVCTVSFFHEPWFDEAQSWAIARSGTIKEILFEIPHYEGHPPLWHLILVPFAKLGAPYELSLAVVNIFFMTLAVAVLLFKSPFPKLIRCLLPFNFFLFYQYGVISRPYSVLTLSFFLAAAFYPSRNKKPLRYVFSLAFMCMIHSFGIIFAGGLCVVWLSEIILSLIHIS
;
A
#
# COMPACT_ATOMS: atom_id res chain seq x y z
N MET A 1 36.64 -0.79 -10.01
CA MET A 1 35.60 -0.77 -8.98
C MET A 1 34.45 0.17 -9.32
N LYS A 2 34.70 1.43 -9.67
CA LYS A 2 33.69 2.45 -10.03
C LYS A 2 32.76 2.02 -11.19
N GLU A 3 33.29 1.47 -12.28
CA GLU A 3 32.48 1.03 -13.43
C GLU A 3 31.53 -0.14 -13.09
N LYS A 4 31.98 -1.13 -12.30
CA LYS A 4 31.15 -2.25 -11.87
C LYS A 4 30.01 -1.77 -10.95
N PHE A 5 30.30 -0.82 -10.04
CA PHE A 5 29.29 -0.23 -9.19
C PHE A 5 28.26 0.57 -10.02
N LYS A 6 28.69 1.38 -10.96
CA LYS A 6 27.82 2.14 -11.86
C LYS A 6 26.91 1.22 -12.66
N SER A 7 27.46 0.16 -13.27
CA SER A 7 26.69 -0.84 -14.01
C SER A 7 25.63 -1.50 -13.11
N TRP A 8 25.98 -1.91 -11.89
CA TRP A 8 25.06 -2.49 -10.93
C TRP A 8 23.97 -1.49 -10.51
N ALA A 9 24.34 -0.25 -10.15
CA ALA A 9 23.44 0.76 -9.62
C ALA A 9 22.34 1.16 -10.62
N PHE A 10 22.67 1.24 -11.90
CA PHE A 10 21.76 1.62 -12.98
C PHE A 10 21.08 0.44 -13.67
N SER A 11 21.42 -0.80 -13.31
CA SER A 11 20.73 -1.99 -13.82
C SER A 11 19.26 -2.00 -13.42
N LYS A 12 18.39 -2.40 -14.35
CA LYS A 12 16.95 -2.60 -14.11
C LYS A 12 16.60 -4.06 -13.83
N GLU A 13 17.57 -4.96 -13.89
CA GLU A 13 17.35 -6.38 -13.64
C GLU A 13 16.92 -6.63 -12.18
N HIS A 14 15.94 -7.48 -12.01
CA HIS A 14 15.51 -7.97 -10.70
C HIS A 14 16.33 -9.19 -10.30
N GLY A 15 16.56 -9.37 -9.01
CA GLY A 15 17.35 -10.51 -8.55
C GLY A 15 17.58 -10.57 -7.04
N LYS A 16 18.67 -11.25 -6.66
CA LYS A 16 18.99 -11.51 -5.24
C LYS A 16 19.03 -10.24 -4.37
N CYS A 17 19.47 -9.11 -4.94
CA CYS A 17 19.53 -7.84 -4.21
C CYS A 17 18.14 -7.38 -3.77
N ASP A 18 17.12 -7.51 -4.62
CA ASP A 18 15.75 -7.13 -4.29
C ASP A 18 15.19 -8.00 -3.17
N VAL A 19 15.48 -9.32 -3.18
CA VAL A 19 15.09 -10.25 -2.10
C VAL A 19 15.80 -9.89 -0.79
N ILE A 20 17.11 -9.63 -0.82
CA ILE A 20 17.88 -9.24 0.36
C ILE A 20 17.34 -7.93 0.93
N THR A 21 17.04 -6.95 0.07
CA THR A 21 16.43 -5.67 0.49
C THR A 21 15.09 -5.88 1.17
N LEU A 22 14.23 -6.77 0.64
CA LEU A 22 12.94 -7.08 1.25
C LEU A 22 13.11 -7.72 2.64
N ILE A 23 14.06 -8.63 2.78
CA ILE A 23 14.36 -9.29 4.08
C ILE A 23 14.88 -8.25 5.08
N ILE A 24 15.83 -7.39 4.69
CA ILE A 24 16.37 -6.34 5.56
C ILE A 24 15.26 -5.37 5.96
N TYR A 25 14.40 -4.99 5.02
CA TYR A 25 13.25 -4.13 5.28
C TYR A 25 12.32 -4.76 6.32
N LEU A 26 11.91 -6.01 6.11
CA LEU A 26 11.01 -6.74 7.01
C LEU A 26 11.60 -6.86 8.42
N LEU A 27 12.86 -7.26 8.54
CA LEU A 27 13.55 -7.35 9.84
C LEU A 27 13.63 -5.98 10.53
N GLY A 28 13.96 -4.93 9.77
CA GLY A 28 14.03 -3.57 10.31
C GLY A 28 12.69 -3.07 10.83
N VAL A 29 11.61 -3.21 10.04
CA VAL A 29 10.26 -2.79 10.44
C VAL A 29 9.77 -3.61 11.63
N CYS A 30 9.97 -4.93 11.65
CA CYS A 30 9.63 -5.77 12.80
C CYS A 30 10.37 -5.32 14.08
N THR A 31 11.66 -5.01 13.95
CA THR A 31 12.45 -4.55 15.10
C THR A 31 11.94 -3.22 15.64
N VAL A 32 11.67 -2.25 14.77
CA VAL A 32 11.18 -0.93 15.20
C VAL A 32 9.76 -1.02 15.75
N SER A 33 8.88 -1.82 15.12
CA SER A 33 7.51 -2.03 15.60
C SER A 33 7.44 -2.68 16.98
N PHE A 34 8.46 -3.48 17.35
CA PHE A 34 8.53 -4.07 18.69
C PHE A 34 8.69 -3.01 19.81
N PHE A 35 9.27 -1.85 19.50
CA PHE A 35 9.46 -0.74 20.43
C PHE A 35 8.43 0.39 20.22
N HIS A 36 7.49 0.23 19.29
CA HIS A 36 6.48 1.23 19.00
C HIS A 36 5.27 1.05 19.93
N GLU A 37 4.90 2.11 20.61
CA GLU A 37 3.64 2.19 21.36
C GLU A 37 2.56 2.78 20.42
N PRO A 38 1.39 2.11 20.28
CA PRO A 38 0.34 2.59 19.38
C PRO A 38 -0.16 3.98 19.75
N TRP A 39 -0.31 4.82 18.76
CA TRP A 39 -0.86 6.16 18.89
C TRP A 39 -2.39 6.13 19.08
N PHE A 40 -2.96 7.26 19.50
CA PHE A 40 -4.39 7.40 19.68
C PHE A 40 -5.22 6.93 18.48
N ASP A 41 -4.83 7.31 17.26
CA ASP A 41 -5.54 6.95 16.02
C ASP A 41 -5.49 5.43 15.73
N GLU A 42 -4.43 4.74 16.15
CA GLU A 42 -4.29 3.30 16.03
C GLU A 42 -5.22 2.61 17.02
N ALA A 43 -5.25 3.11 18.27
CA ALA A 43 -6.16 2.64 19.30
C ALA A 43 -7.63 2.86 18.93
N GLN A 44 -7.95 4.02 18.35
CA GLN A 44 -9.29 4.34 17.84
C GLN A 44 -9.73 3.35 16.76
N SER A 45 -8.87 3.08 15.77
CA SER A 45 -9.15 2.11 14.69
C SER A 45 -9.45 0.72 15.25
N TRP A 46 -8.70 0.29 16.26
CA TRP A 46 -8.93 -0.99 16.93
C TRP A 46 -10.25 -1.00 17.73
N ALA A 47 -10.53 0.06 18.48
CA ALA A 47 -11.77 0.19 19.25
C ALA A 47 -13.00 0.12 18.34
N ILE A 48 -12.96 0.78 17.19
CA ILE A 48 -14.01 0.71 16.17
C ILE A 48 -14.18 -0.73 15.66
N ALA A 49 -13.08 -1.40 15.29
CA ALA A 49 -13.12 -2.78 14.81
C ALA A 49 -13.67 -3.76 15.87
N ARG A 50 -13.36 -3.52 17.16
CA ARG A 50 -13.76 -4.37 18.28
C ARG A 50 -15.24 -4.19 18.67
N SER A 51 -15.70 -2.95 18.81
CA SER A 51 -17.02 -2.62 19.35
C SER A 51 -18.09 -2.47 18.27
N GLY A 52 -17.74 -1.95 17.08
CA GLY A 52 -18.68 -1.71 15.99
C GLY A 52 -19.27 -2.99 15.39
N THR A 53 -20.52 -2.91 14.98
CA THR A 53 -21.13 -3.93 14.12
C THR A 53 -20.64 -3.76 12.68
N ILE A 54 -20.72 -4.80 11.87
CA ILE A 54 -20.35 -4.72 10.45
C ILE A 54 -21.16 -3.64 9.72
N LYS A 55 -22.43 -3.48 10.08
CA LYS A 55 -23.31 -2.47 9.49
C LYS A 55 -22.84 -1.05 9.85
N GLU A 56 -22.54 -0.79 11.11
CA GLU A 56 -22.01 0.50 11.57
C GLU A 56 -20.69 0.83 10.89
N ILE A 57 -19.75 -0.14 10.83
CA ILE A 57 -18.44 0.04 10.18
C ILE A 57 -18.59 0.37 8.69
N LEU A 58 -19.55 -0.24 7.99
CA LEU A 58 -19.75 0.00 6.57
C LEU A 58 -20.48 1.30 6.25
N PHE A 59 -21.48 1.69 7.05
CA PHE A 59 -22.44 2.72 6.64
C PHE A 59 -22.52 3.92 7.57
N GLU A 60 -22.12 3.81 8.84
CA GLU A 60 -22.27 4.88 9.83
C GLU A 60 -20.92 5.54 10.16
N ILE A 61 -19.94 4.73 10.53
CA ILE A 61 -18.60 5.21 10.95
C ILE A 61 -17.90 6.03 9.87
N PRO A 62 -17.95 5.70 8.56
CA PRO A 62 -17.31 6.50 7.52
C PRO A 62 -17.79 7.95 7.45
N HIS A 63 -19.01 8.24 7.89
CA HIS A 63 -19.54 9.62 7.94
C HIS A 63 -18.86 10.48 9.01
N TYR A 64 -18.41 9.86 10.10
CA TYR A 64 -17.78 10.56 11.22
C TYR A 64 -16.25 10.57 11.09
N GLU A 65 -15.68 9.46 10.64
CA GLU A 65 -14.22 9.32 10.46
C GLU A 65 -13.72 10.02 9.18
N GLY A 66 -14.59 10.23 8.20
CA GLY A 66 -14.21 10.77 6.90
C GLY A 66 -13.34 9.82 6.07
N HIS A 67 -13.28 8.54 6.44
CA HIS A 67 -12.50 7.50 5.79
C HIS A 67 -13.35 6.30 5.40
N PRO A 68 -13.08 5.68 4.23
CA PRO A 68 -13.71 4.43 3.84
C PRO A 68 -13.42 3.28 4.81
N PRO A 69 -14.28 2.25 4.89
CA PRO A 69 -14.32 1.31 6.00
C PRO A 69 -13.28 0.19 5.95
N LEU A 70 -12.54 0.02 4.85
CA LEU A 70 -11.77 -1.20 4.60
C LEU A 70 -10.70 -1.47 5.66
N TRP A 71 -10.02 -0.44 6.18
CA TRP A 71 -9.04 -0.62 7.24
C TRP A 71 -9.65 -1.25 8.49
N HIS A 72 -10.78 -0.72 8.95
CA HIS A 72 -11.50 -1.27 10.11
C HIS A 72 -11.97 -2.69 9.86
N LEU A 73 -12.50 -2.98 8.65
CA LEU A 73 -12.93 -4.33 8.29
C LEU A 73 -11.79 -5.35 8.29
N ILE A 74 -10.58 -4.95 7.90
CA ILE A 74 -9.39 -5.80 7.97
C ILE A 74 -9.07 -6.15 9.43
N LEU A 75 -9.26 -5.22 10.36
CA LEU A 75 -8.98 -5.43 11.78
C LEU A 75 -10.08 -6.23 12.52
N VAL A 76 -11.32 -6.21 12.02
CA VAL A 76 -12.49 -6.87 12.67
C VAL A 76 -12.21 -8.33 13.07
N PRO A 77 -11.67 -9.21 12.21
CA PRO A 77 -11.47 -10.61 12.60
C PRO A 77 -10.56 -10.74 13.83
N PHE A 78 -9.49 -9.99 13.87
CA PHE A 78 -8.53 -10.01 14.99
C PHE A 78 -9.13 -9.43 16.26
N ALA A 79 -9.78 -8.27 16.16
CA ALA A 79 -10.34 -7.55 17.28
C ALA A 79 -11.52 -8.30 17.93
N LYS A 80 -12.40 -8.90 17.13
CA LYS A 80 -13.57 -9.66 17.64
C LYS A 80 -13.22 -11.05 18.15
N LEU A 81 -12.13 -11.67 17.66
CA LEU A 81 -11.63 -12.95 18.18
C LEU A 81 -10.78 -12.78 19.45
N GLY A 82 -10.60 -11.54 19.94
CA GLY A 82 -9.84 -11.28 21.16
C GLY A 82 -8.34 -11.40 21.01
N ALA A 83 -7.81 -11.24 19.79
CA ALA A 83 -6.37 -11.24 19.55
C ALA A 83 -5.67 -10.08 20.28
N PRO A 84 -4.38 -10.22 20.65
CA PRO A 84 -3.63 -9.15 21.30
C PRO A 84 -3.60 -7.88 20.46
N TYR A 85 -3.96 -6.76 21.05
CA TYR A 85 -4.16 -5.47 20.37
C TYR A 85 -2.92 -4.99 19.59
N GLU A 86 -1.82 -4.76 20.29
CA GLU A 86 -0.60 -4.19 19.71
C GLU A 86 0.02 -5.12 18.64
N LEU A 87 0.10 -6.41 18.98
CA LEU A 87 0.66 -7.41 18.07
C LEU A 87 -0.18 -7.53 16.78
N SER A 88 -1.50 -7.51 16.90
CA SER A 88 -2.39 -7.65 15.74
C SER A 88 -2.29 -6.46 14.80
N LEU A 89 -2.26 -5.24 15.34
CA LEU A 89 -2.04 -4.04 14.56
C LEU A 89 -0.71 -4.09 13.82
N ALA A 90 0.38 -4.38 14.54
CA ALA A 90 1.71 -4.46 13.95
C ALA A 90 1.78 -5.52 12.84
N VAL A 91 1.29 -6.74 13.09
CA VAL A 91 1.32 -7.84 12.11
C VAL A 91 0.55 -7.50 10.84
N VAL A 92 -0.68 -6.95 10.98
CA VAL A 92 -1.49 -6.56 9.83
C VAL A 92 -0.80 -5.45 9.03
N ASN A 93 -0.30 -4.43 9.71
CA ASN A 93 0.38 -3.31 9.05
C ASN A 93 1.65 -3.76 8.31
N ILE A 94 2.53 -4.51 9.00
CA ILE A 94 3.77 -5.05 8.42
C ILE A 94 3.48 -5.95 7.22
N PHE A 95 2.43 -6.78 7.29
CA PHE A 95 2.03 -7.64 6.18
C PHE A 95 1.73 -6.82 4.92
N PHE A 96 0.84 -5.83 5.01
CA PHE A 96 0.47 -5.01 3.85
C PHE A 96 1.63 -4.16 3.34
N MET A 97 2.44 -3.61 4.25
CA MET A 97 3.58 -2.80 3.84
C MET A 97 4.68 -3.66 3.20
N THR A 98 4.92 -4.87 3.70
CA THR A 98 5.85 -5.81 3.08
C THR A 98 5.41 -6.19 1.67
N LEU A 99 4.09 -6.41 1.45
CA LEU A 99 3.54 -6.62 0.11
C LEU A 99 3.74 -5.39 -0.79
N ALA A 100 3.52 -4.19 -0.27
CA ALA A 100 3.76 -2.96 -1.03
C ALA A 100 5.23 -2.83 -1.45
N VAL A 101 6.16 -3.05 -0.54
CA VAL A 101 7.60 -3.04 -0.83
C VAL A 101 7.98 -4.15 -1.81
N ALA A 102 7.38 -5.34 -1.70
CA ALA A 102 7.60 -6.41 -2.68
C ALA A 102 7.14 -5.99 -4.09
N VAL A 103 5.96 -5.35 -4.22
CA VAL A 103 5.52 -4.81 -5.52
C VAL A 103 6.51 -3.76 -6.04
N LEU A 104 6.98 -2.84 -5.19
CA LEU A 104 7.99 -1.85 -5.55
C LEU A 104 9.28 -2.52 -6.05
N LEU A 105 9.80 -3.49 -5.32
CA LEU A 105 11.07 -4.15 -5.66
C LEU A 105 10.98 -5.01 -6.94
N PHE A 106 9.87 -5.71 -7.15
CA PHE A 106 9.76 -6.70 -8.24
C PHE A 106 8.96 -6.22 -9.46
N LYS A 107 8.30 -5.06 -9.41
CA LYS A 107 7.48 -4.55 -10.51
C LYS A 107 7.82 -3.15 -10.96
N SER A 108 8.59 -2.36 -10.19
CA SER A 108 8.92 -1.00 -10.58
C SER A 108 9.97 -0.96 -11.70
N PRO A 109 9.93 0.07 -12.56
CA PRO A 109 10.92 0.27 -13.63
C PRO A 109 12.19 0.97 -13.14
N PHE A 110 12.30 1.26 -11.85
CA PHE A 110 13.43 2.02 -11.30
C PHE A 110 14.77 1.27 -11.39
N PRO A 111 15.90 1.98 -11.52
CA PRO A 111 17.22 1.40 -11.35
C PRO A 111 17.40 0.73 -9.98
N LYS A 112 18.23 -0.30 -9.92
CA LYS A 112 18.44 -1.14 -8.73
C LYS A 112 18.77 -0.34 -7.47
N LEU A 113 19.66 0.66 -7.58
CA LEU A 113 20.04 1.50 -6.45
C LEU A 113 18.81 2.21 -5.85
N ILE A 114 17.95 2.81 -6.69
CA ILE A 114 16.75 3.51 -6.24
C ILE A 114 15.77 2.52 -5.59
N ARG A 115 15.53 1.37 -6.23
CA ARG A 115 14.64 0.34 -5.68
C ARG A 115 15.08 -0.13 -4.29
N CYS A 116 16.38 -0.37 -4.12
CA CYS A 116 16.92 -0.87 -2.84
C CYS A 116 16.92 0.21 -1.74
N LEU A 117 17.04 1.49 -2.07
CA LEU A 117 17.05 2.57 -1.07
C LEU A 117 15.65 3.10 -0.74
N LEU A 118 14.75 3.11 -1.72
CA LEU A 118 13.43 3.72 -1.57
C LEU A 118 12.60 3.16 -0.40
N PRO A 119 12.59 1.84 -0.08
CA PRO A 119 11.87 1.31 1.06
C PRO A 119 12.29 1.86 2.41
N PHE A 120 13.53 2.36 2.52
CA PHE A 120 14.11 2.87 3.78
C PHE A 120 13.94 4.38 3.97
N ASN A 121 13.18 5.07 3.10
CA ASN A 121 12.81 6.44 3.39
C ASN A 121 11.84 6.52 4.58
N PHE A 122 11.75 7.69 5.21
CA PHE A 122 10.95 7.90 6.41
C PHE A 122 9.50 7.45 6.25
N PHE A 123 8.85 7.75 5.11
CA PHE A 123 7.44 7.42 4.92
C PHE A 123 7.20 5.92 4.77
N LEU A 124 7.94 5.24 3.88
CA LEU A 124 7.72 3.82 3.63
C LEU A 124 8.22 2.95 4.78
N PHE A 125 9.28 3.38 5.48
CA PHE A 125 9.85 2.58 6.56
C PHE A 125 9.13 2.81 7.89
N TYR A 126 9.04 4.08 8.34
CA TYR A 126 8.52 4.39 9.67
C TYR A 126 7.03 4.77 9.63
N GLN A 127 6.68 5.82 8.89
CA GLN A 127 5.33 6.42 8.93
C GLN A 127 4.23 5.44 8.46
N TYR A 128 4.53 4.59 7.48
CA TYR A 128 3.58 3.62 6.94
C TYR A 128 3.95 2.17 7.30
N GLY A 129 5.24 1.90 7.56
CA GLY A 129 5.71 0.56 7.91
C GLY A 129 5.52 0.20 9.37
N VAL A 130 5.70 1.16 10.29
CA VAL A 130 5.63 0.96 11.75
C VAL A 130 4.28 1.42 12.31
N ILE A 131 3.84 2.64 11.98
CA ILE A 131 2.57 3.18 12.49
C ILE A 131 1.40 2.50 11.78
N SER A 132 0.58 1.78 12.53
CA SER A 132 -0.46 0.87 12.03
C SER A 132 -1.74 1.63 11.65
N ARG A 133 -1.71 2.23 10.47
CA ARG A 133 -2.82 3.03 9.91
C ARG A 133 -3.17 2.55 8.49
N PRO A 134 -4.27 3.04 7.89
CA PRO A 134 -4.68 2.68 6.52
C PRO A 134 -3.61 2.87 5.45
N TYR A 135 -2.54 3.62 5.76
CA TYR A 135 -1.51 4.02 4.78
C TYR A 135 -0.69 2.86 4.23
N SER A 136 -0.49 1.77 4.98
CA SER A 136 0.19 0.57 4.47
C SER A 136 -0.61 -0.09 3.34
N VAL A 137 -1.93 -0.23 3.54
CA VAL A 137 -2.86 -0.78 2.54
C VAL A 137 -3.02 0.18 1.36
N LEU A 138 -3.08 1.48 1.64
CA LEU A 138 -3.14 2.52 0.61
C LEU A 138 -1.88 2.50 -0.28
N THR A 139 -0.69 2.41 0.32
CA THR A 139 0.59 2.30 -0.40
C THR A 139 0.61 1.06 -1.30
N LEU A 140 0.14 -0.09 -0.81
CA LEU A 140 0.00 -1.29 -1.63
C LEU A 140 -0.91 -1.04 -2.83
N SER A 141 -2.07 -0.40 -2.64
CA SER A 141 -3.01 -0.11 -3.71
C SER A 141 -2.42 0.82 -4.78
N PHE A 142 -1.65 1.85 -4.38
CA PHE A 142 -0.93 2.72 -5.30
C PHE A 142 0.10 1.96 -6.13
N PHE A 143 0.90 1.12 -5.49
CA PHE A 143 1.92 0.36 -6.19
C PHE A 143 1.32 -0.70 -7.12
N LEU A 144 0.20 -1.31 -6.76
CA LEU A 144 -0.56 -2.20 -7.64
C LEU A 144 -1.14 -1.45 -8.85
N ALA A 145 -1.75 -0.28 -8.63
CA ALA A 145 -2.25 0.55 -9.71
C ALA A 145 -1.12 0.95 -10.68
N ALA A 146 0.03 1.38 -10.16
CA ALA A 146 1.20 1.70 -10.98
C ALA A 146 1.74 0.48 -11.75
N ALA A 147 1.79 -0.70 -11.11
CA ALA A 147 2.25 -1.93 -11.75
C ALA A 147 1.31 -2.42 -12.85
N PHE A 148 0.00 -2.19 -12.73
CA PHE A 148 -1.00 -2.61 -13.72
C PHE A 148 -1.26 -1.56 -14.80
N TYR A 149 -0.88 -0.30 -14.57
CA TYR A 149 -1.08 0.80 -15.50
C TYR A 149 -0.59 0.51 -16.94
N PRO A 150 0.62 -0.04 -17.18
CA PRO A 150 1.09 -0.31 -18.55
C PRO A 150 0.24 -1.35 -19.30
N SER A 151 -0.48 -2.20 -18.57
CA SER A 151 -1.31 -3.27 -19.16
C SER A 151 -2.83 -2.98 -19.11
N ARG A 152 -3.24 -1.78 -18.67
CA ARG A 152 -4.64 -1.43 -18.41
C ARG A 152 -5.59 -1.65 -19.59
N ASN A 153 -5.15 -1.36 -20.81
CA ASN A 153 -5.96 -1.54 -22.02
C ASN A 153 -6.10 -3.02 -22.43
N LYS A 154 -5.10 -3.88 -22.09
CA LYS A 154 -5.12 -5.31 -22.39
C LYS A 154 -5.80 -6.13 -21.30
N LYS A 155 -5.68 -5.72 -20.05
CA LYS A 155 -6.21 -6.40 -18.87
C LYS A 155 -6.90 -5.40 -17.93
N PRO A 156 -8.01 -4.77 -18.37
CA PRO A 156 -8.63 -3.64 -17.67
C PRO A 156 -9.09 -3.99 -16.24
N LEU A 157 -9.61 -5.20 -16.02
CA LEU A 157 -10.14 -5.62 -14.73
C LEU A 157 -9.13 -5.52 -13.59
N ARG A 158 -7.85 -5.83 -13.85
CA ARG A 158 -6.81 -5.74 -12.80
C ARG A 158 -6.56 -4.30 -12.38
N TYR A 159 -6.56 -3.40 -13.36
CA TYR A 159 -6.37 -1.97 -13.10
C TYR A 159 -7.59 -1.37 -12.40
N VAL A 160 -8.79 -1.64 -12.89
CA VAL A 160 -10.06 -1.19 -12.27
C VAL A 160 -10.14 -1.71 -10.82
N PHE A 161 -9.82 -2.99 -10.59
CA PHE A 161 -9.81 -3.55 -9.24
C PHE A 161 -8.83 -2.82 -8.31
N SER A 162 -7.62 -2.46 -8.79
CA SER A 162 -6.66 -1.70 -7.98
C SER A 162 -7.16 -0.29 -7.65
N LEU A 163 -7.88 0.38 -8.57
CA LEU A 163 -8.49 1.68 -8.32
C LEU A 163 -9.67 1.58 -7.33
N ALA A 164 -10.53 0.58 -7.50
CA ALA A 164 -11.63 0.33 -6.57
C ALA A 164 -11.11 0.00 -5.16
N PHE A 165 -10.07 -0.83 -5.07
CA PHE A 165 -9.39 -1.14 -3.82
C PHE A 165 -8.86 0.13 -3.14
N MET A 166 -8.21 1.03 -3.89
CA MET A 166 -7.73 2.32 -3.41
C MET A 166 -8.85 3.20 -2.83
N CYS A 167 -10.01 3.24 -3.51
CA CYS A 167 -11.19 4.00 -3.06
C CYS A 167 -11.76 3.49 -1.72
N MET A 168 -11.61 2.22 -1.41
CA MET A 168 -12.16 1.61 -0.19
C MET A 168 -11.29 1.83 1.06
N ILE A 169 -10.07 2.39 0.91
CA ILE A 169 -9.09 2.49 1.99
C ILE A 169 -9.05 3.88 2.61
N HIS A 170 -9.02 4.92 1.78
CA HIS A 170 -8.79 6.29 2.25
C HIS A 170 -9.36 7.33 1.28
N SER A 171 -9.79 8.50 1.81
CA SER A 171 -10.32 9.60 1.00
C SER A 171 -9.34 10.07 -0.08
N PHE A 172 -8.03 10.12 0.21
CA PHE A 172 -7.00 10.39 -0.80
C PHE A 172 -7.02 9.36 -1.93
N GLY A 173 -7.31 8.09 -1.61
CA GLY A 173 -7.46 7.03 -2.62
C GLY A 173 -8.55 7.33 -3.63
N ILE A 174 -9.68 7.90 -3.20
CA ILE A 174 -10.78 8.31 -4.08
C ILE A 174 -10.32 9.40 -5.05
N ILE A 175 -9.63 10.43 -4.53
CA ILE A 175 -9.13 11.55 -5.34
C ILE A 175 -8.14 11.04 -6.40
N PHE A 176 -7.16 10.24 -6.00
CA PHE A 176 -6.16 9.70 -6.92
C PHE A 176 -6.77 8.72 -7.94
N ALA A 177 -7.66 7.83 -7.51
CA ALA A 177 -8.36 6.92 -8.42
C ALA A 177 -9.19 7.69 -9.45
N GLY A 178 -9.90 8.74 -9.03
CA GLY A 178 -10.63 9.64 -9.90
C GLY A 178 -9.73 10.30 -10.95
N GLY A 179 -8.58 10.86 -10.52
CA GLY A 179 -7.59 11.43 -11.42
C GLY A 179 -7.06 10.42 -12.45
N LEU A 180 -6.72 9.21 -11.98
CA LEU A 180 -6.24 8.13 -12.87
C LEU A 180 -7.32 7.65 -13.84
N CYS A 181 -8.60 7.63 -13.44
CA CYS A 181 -9.73 7.35 -14.34
C CYS A 181 -9.86 8.41 -15.41
N VAL A 182 -9.77 9.70 -15.07
CA VAL A 182 -9.82 10.80 -16.03
C VAL A 182 -8.69 10.72 -17.04
N VAL A 183 -7.46 10.47 -16.59
CA VAL A 183 -6.31 10.27 -17.49
C VAL A 183 -6.53 9.10 -18.41
N TRP A 184 -6.99 7.96 -17.91
CA TRP A 184 -7.24 6.79 -18.75
C TRP A 184 -8.36 7.01 -19.76
N LEU A 185 -9.45 7.65 -19.34
CA LEU A 185 -10.56 8.00 -20.24
C LEU A 185 -10.10 8.94 -21.36
N SER A 186 -9.30 9.98 -21.03
CA SER A 186 -8.76 10.91 -22.04
C SER A 186 -7.87 10.19 -23.07
N GLU A 187 -7.04 9.24 -22.65
CA GLU A 187 -6.23 8.43 -23.56
C GLU A 187 -7.09 7.57 -24.50
N ILE A 188 -8.16 6.96 -23.99
CA ILE A 188 -9.10 6.18 -24.82
C ILE A 188 -9.77 7.08 -25.87
N ILE A 189 -10.27 8.25 -25.47
CA ILE A 189 -10.91 9.21 -26.39
C ILE A 189 -9.93 9.68 -27.46
N LEU A 190 -8.72 10.07 -27.07
CA LEU A 190 -7.69 10.51 -28.02
C LEU A 190 -7.30 9.39 -28.99
N SER A 191 -7.22 8.14 -28.54
CA SER A 191 -6.93 7.00 -29.42
C SER A 191 -8.04 6.76 -30.45
N LEU A 192 -9.30 6.99 -30.08
CA LEU A 192 -10.43 6.87 -30.98
C LEU A 192 -10.45 7.99 -32.06
N ILE A 193 -10.09 9.21 -31.68
CA ILE A 193 -10.01 10.35 -32.60
C ILE A 193 -8.89 10.16 -33.65
N HIS A 194 -7.76 9.53 -33.25
CA HIS A 194 -6.65 9.29 -34.18
C HIS A 194 -6.84 8.08 -35.10
N ILE A 195 -7.84 7.25 -34.87
CA ILE A 195 -8.19 6.09 -35.75
C ILE A 195 -9.26 6.45 -36.79
N SER A 196 -9.96 7.56 -36.56
CA SER A 196 -10.96 8.10 -37.51
C SER A 196 -10.31 9.08 -38.51
#